data_92ba4b23a6cb72c889fb2b8d805843f4
#
_entry.id   92ba4b23a6cb72c889fb2b8d805843f4
#
_cell.length_a   1.000
_cell.length_b   1.000
_cell.length_c   1.000
_cell.angle_alpha   90.00
_cell.angle_beta   90.00
_cell.angle_gamma   90.00
#
_symmetry.space_group_name_H-M   'P 1'
#
loop_
_entity.id
_entity.type
_entity.pdbx_description
1 polymer ?
#
loop_
_entity_poly.entity_id
_entity_poly.type
_entity_poly.pdbx_seq_one_letter_code
_entity_poly.pdbx_strand_id
1 'polypeptide(L)'
;MYTYKVTSNINNINITLYYTFYESIDTNKILYYTNNTLLVIYLLINESTNVCPKNIDIKLYLTPFNKIAPTNYDSILGTNEINTGYSSIGCKKNTHIVIYRKEEWFKVFIHETIHAFDLDFNTIDPRKYNNLFKQEFRYVDSDFNFNEAYCEFWADI
;
A
#
# COMPACT_ATOMS: atom_id res chain seq x y z
N MET A 1 -21.43 2.82 -11.56
CA MET A 1 -20.20 3.10 -10.81
C MET A 1 -20.31 4.49 -10.18
N TYR A 2 -20.02 4.62 -8.90
CA TYR A 2 -20.18 5.86 -8.12
C TYR A 2 -18.81 6.30 -7.61
N THR A 3 -18.47 7.57 -7.84
CA THR A 3 -17.18 8.12 -7.39
C THR A 3 -17.44 9.27 -6.41
N TYR A 4 -16.75 9.22 -5.29
CA TYR A 4 -16.78 10.25 -4.25
C TYR A 4 -15.39 10.82 -4.07
N LYS A 5 -15.34 12.14 -3.83
CA LYS A 5 -14.09 12.85 -3.56
C LYS A 5 -14.17 13.50 -2.18
N VAL A 6 -13.13 13.26 -1.37
CA VAL A 6 -12.93 13.87 -0.07
C VAL A 6 -11.58 14.57 -0.05
N THR A 7 -11.52 15.77 0.49
CA THR A 7 -10.26 16.52 0.67
C THR A 7 -10.03 16.81 2.13
N SER A 8 -8.78 16.71 2.56
CA SER A 8 -8.35 17.01 3.92
C SER A 8 -6.98 17.69 3.90
N ASN A 9 -6.62 18.31 5.03
CA ASN A 9 -5.27 18.83 5.23
C ASN A 9 -4.78 18.39 6.61
N ILE A 10 -3.62 17.75 6.66
CA ILE A 10 -2.96 17.32 7.88
C ILE A 10 -1.54 17.90 7.88
N ASN A 11 -1.20 18.73 8.86
CA ASN A 11 0.12 19.33 9.01
C ASN A 11 0.67 19.98 7.73
N ASN A 12 -0.17 20.75 7.02
CA ASN A 12 0.12 21.40 5.73
C ASN A 12 0.34 20.43 4.55
N ILE A 13 -0.08 19.19 4.68
CA ILE A 13 -0.11 18.21 3.59
C ILE A 13 -1.54 18.12 3.07
N ASN A 14 -1.72 18.38 1.78
CA ASN A 14 -3.01 18.25 1.13
C ASN A 14 -3.28 16.80 0.77
N ILE A 15 -4.40 16.26 1.21
CA ILE A 15 -4.81 14.89 0.96
C ILE A 15 -6.08 14.89 0.15
N THR A 16 -6.08 14.20 -0.98
CA THR A 16 -7.27 13.98 -1.79
C THR A 16 -7.56 12.49 -1.87
N LEU A 17 -8.76 12.11 -1.45
CA LEU A 17 -9.25 10.75 -1.47
C LEU A 17 -10.31 10.62 -2.55
N TYR A 18 -10.17 9.60 -3.40
CA TYR A 18 -11.15 9.22 -4.41
C TYR A 18 -11.63 7.80 -4.11
N TYR A 19 -12.93 7.65 -3.90
CA TYR A 19 -13.57 6.35 -3.69
C TYR A 19 -14.42 6.01 -4.89
N THR A 20 -14.22 4.83 -5.44
CA THR A 20 -15.02 4.33 -6.56
C THR A 20 -15.64 2.98 -6.20
N PHE A 21 -16.97 2.90 -6.28
CA PHE A 21 -17.76 1.71 -5.97
C PHE A 21 -18.62 1.29 -7.17
N TYR A 22 -18.94 0.03 -7.24
CA TYR A 22 -19.89 -0.48 -8.22
C TYR A 22 -21.34 -0.14 -7.85
N GLU A 23 -21.63 -0.06 -6.55
CA GLU A 23 -22.94 0.23 -6.00
C GLU A 23 -22.94 1.56 -5.26
N SER A 24 -24.12 2.17 -5.13
CA SER A 24 -24.29 3.33 -4.25
C SER A 24 -24.07 2.91 -2.81
N ILE A 25 -23.32 3.70 -2.06
CA ILE A 25 -23.06 3.47 -0.64
C ILE A 25 -23.54 4.64 0.21
N ASP A 26 -23.84 4.36 1.46
CA ASP A 26 -24.21 5.40 2.41
C ASP A 26 -23.01 6.24 2.88
N THR A 27 -23.31 7.39 3.46
CA THR A 27 -22.30 8.33 3.96
C THR A 27 -21.45 7.71 5.09
N ASN A 28 -22.03 6.84 5.95
CA ASN A 28 -21.28 6.23 7.04
C ASN A 28 -20.16 5.35 6.53
N LYS A 29 -20.39 4.66 5.42
CA LYS A 29 -19.39 3.82 4.79
C LYS A 29 -18.26 4.65 4.17
N ILE A 30 -18.58 5.80 3.56
CA ILE A 30 -17.57 6.75 3.08
C ILE A 30 -16.74 7.27 4.25
N LEU A 31 -17.40 7.66 5.36
CA LEU A 31 -16.72 8.10 6.57
C LEU A 31 -15.80 7.02 7.15
N TYR A 32 -16.25 5.76 7.17
CA TYR A 32 -15.43 4.64 7.62
C TYR A 32 -14.12 4.54 6.83
N TYR A 33 -14.17 4.53 5.50
CA TYR A 33 -12.97 4.49 4.66
C TYR A 33 -12.10 5.72 4.86
N THR A 34 -12.72 6.91 4.93
CA THR A 34 -12.02 8.18 5.12
C THR A 34 -11.27 8.22 6.44
N ASN A 35 -11.91 7.87 7.55
CA ASN A 35 -11.32 7.93 8.88
C ASN A 35 -10.14 6.97 9.01
N ASN A 36 -10.27 5.73 8.52
CA ASN A 36 -9.18 4.77 8.55
C ASN A 36 -8.00 5.22 7.69
N THR A 37 -8.26 5.72 6.48
CA THR A 37 -7.21 6.24 5.60
C THR A 37 -6.48 7.44 6.22
N LEU A 38 -7.23 8.42 6.74
CA LEU A 38 -6.64 9.62 7.35
C LEU A 38 -5.91 9.31 8.65
N LEU A 39 -6.36 8.32 9.43
CA LEU A 39 -5.68 7.89 10.65
C LEU A 39 -4.28 7.34 10.34
N VAL A 40 -4.15 6.45 9.36
CA VAL A 40 -2.83 5.91 8.95
C VAL A 40 -1.91 7.04 8.50
N ILE A 41 -2.39 7.93 7.62
CA ILE A 41 -1.61 9.07 7.14
C ILE A 41 -1.19 9.98 8.30
N TYR A 42 -2.10 10.26 9.24
CA TYR A 42 -1.82 11.08 10.41
C TYR A 42 -0.71 10.47 11.28
N LEU A 43 -0.80 9.16 11.57
CA LEU A 43 0.21 8.46 12.36
C LEU A 43 1.58 8.52 11.68
N LEU A 44 1.64 8.24 10.38
CA LEU A 44 2.90 8.25 9.64
C LEU A 44 3.51 9.66 9.54
N ILE A 45 2.70 10.70 9.36
CA ILE A 45 3.18 12.09 9.34
C ILE A 45 3.79 12.48 10.70
N ASN A 46 3.18 12.05 11.81
CA ASN A 46 3.65 12.42 13.14
C ASN A 46 4.88 11.61 13.59
N GLU A 47 4.98 10.35 13.19
CA GLU A 47 6.08 9.47 13.58
C GLU A 47 7.30 9.57 12.63
N SER A 48 7.10 10.07 11.41
CA SER A 48 8.19 10.20 10.44
C SER A 48 9.08 11.40 10.76
N THR A 49 10.39 11.16 10.80
CA THR A 49 11.39 12.23 10.99
C THR A 49 11.54 13.13 9.76
N ASN A 50 11.23 12.60 8.58
CA ASN A 50 11.28 13.31 7.29
C ASN A 50 9.98 13.10 6.53
N VAL A 51 9.09 14.09 6.57
CA VAL A 51 7.84 14.06 5.80
C VAL A 51 8.01 14.77 4.48
N CYS A 52 8.10 14.03 3.39
CA CYS A 52 8.33 14.59 2.06
C CYS A 52 7.05 14.99 1.31
N PRO A 53 5.92 14.25 1.40
CA PRO A 53 4.74 14.61 0.63
C PRO A 53 4.22 15.99 1.01
N LYS A 54 3.81 16.75 -0.01
CA LYS A 54 3.02 17.98 0.16
C LYS A 54 1.59 17.78 -0.35
N ASN A 55 1.45 16.88 -1.32
CA ASN A 55 0.16 16.47 -1.86
C ASN A 55 0.13 14.95 -1.96
N ILE A 56 -0.94 14.35 -1.45
CA ILE A 56 -1.17 12.91 -1.49
C ILE A 56 -2.52 12.67 -2.16
N ASP A 57 -2.51 11.99 -3.30
CA ASP A 57 -3.71 11.54 -3.99
C ASP A 57 -3.89 10.04 -3.78
N ILE A 58 -4.98 9.66 -3.12
CA ILE A 58 -5.32 8.27 -2.82
C ILE A 58 -6.56 7.88 -3.60
N LYS A 59 -6.46 6.83 -4.40
CA LYS A 59 -7.56 6.30 -5.22
C LYS A 59 -7.90 4.89 -4.77
N LEU A 60 -9.07 4.73 -4.17
CA LEU A 60 -9.60 3.45 -3.72
C LEU A 60 -10.69 2.98 -4.71
N TYR A 61 -10.33 2.13 -5.64
CA TYR A 61 -11.25 1.42 -6.51
C TYR A 61 -11.71 0.14 -5.79
N LEU A 62 -12.73 0.27 -4.96
CA LEU A 62 -13.22 -0.81 -4.09
C LEU A 62 -14.08 -1.80 -4.88
N THR A 63 -13.44 -2.43 -5.87
CA THR A 63 -14.07 -3.42 -6.74
C THR A 63 -14.34 -4.73 -5.98
N PRO A 64 -15.36 -5.52 -6.38
CA PRO A 64 -15.65 -6.82 -5.79
C PRO A 64 -14.75 -7.94 -6.33
N PHE A 65 -13.78 -7.63 -7.19
CA PHE A 65 -12.89 -8.64 -7.76
C PHE A 65 -11.94 -9.17 -6.70
N ASN A 66 -11.92 -10.48 -6.52
CA ASN A 66 -11.03 -11.17 -5.60
C ASN A 66 -9.76 -11.63 -6.31
N LYS A 67 -8.72 -11.88 -5.53
CA LYS A 67 -7.52 -12.58 -6.00
C LYS A 67 -7.91 -13.98 -6.47
N ILE A 68 -7.30 -14.43 -7.54
CA ILE A 68 -7.51 -15.79 -8.05
C ILE A 68 -6.29 -16.62 -7.67
N ALA A 69 -6.50 -17.60 -6.79
CA ALA A 69 -5.43 -18.53 -6.46
C ALA A 69 -5.05 -19.36 -7.70
N PRO A 70 -3.76 -19.60 -7.95
CA PRO A 70 -3.33 -20.45 -9.05
C PRO A 70 -3.83 -21.88 -8.83
N THR A 71 -4.27 -22.52 -9.89
CA THR A 71 -4.74 -23.91 -9.86
C THR A 71 -3.60 -24.93 -9.83
N ASN A 72 -2.39 -24.48 -10.17
CA ASN A 72 -1.18 -25.30 -10.17
C ASN A 72 -0.19 -24.72 -9.18
N TYR A 73 0.29 -25.56 -8.25
CA TYR A 73 1.29 -25.18 -7.22
C TYR A 73 2.66 -24.80 -7.81
N ASP A 74 2.99 -25.26 -9.01
CA ASP A 74 4.24 -24.93 -9.70
C ASP A 74 4.16 -23.64 -10.53
N SER A 75 3.00 -22.96 -10.55
CA SER A 75 2.86 -21.72 -11.29
C SER A 75 3.47 -20.53 -10.54
N ILE A 76 4.21 -19.71 -11.27
CA ILE A 76 4.70 -18.44 -10.73
C ILE A 76 3.50 -17.50 -10.58
N LEU A 77 3.33 -16.94 -9.39
CA LEU A 77 2.29 -15.97 -9.11
C LEU A 77 2.52 -14.69 -9.94
N GLY A 78 1.52 -14.28 -10.68
CA GLY A 78 1.55 -13.08 -11.50
C GLY A 78 0.77 -11.92 -10.90
N THR A 79 0.63 -10.86 -11.68
CA THR A 79 -0.10 -9.64 -11.28
C THR A 79 -1.57 -9.88 -10.95
N ASN A 80 -2.21 -10.87 -11.56
CA ASN A 80 -3.62 -11.21 -11.31
C ASN A 80 -3.85 -11.82 -9.94
N GLU A 81 -2.87 -12.57 -9.44
CA GLU A 81 -2.92 -13.29 -8.18
C GLU A 81 -2.49 -12.41 -7.00
N ILE A 82 -1.49 -11.55 -7.21
CA ILE A 82 -0.83 -10.83 -6.11
C ILE A 82 -1.20 -9.35 -6.07
N ASN A 83 -1.19 -8.67 -7.22
CA ASN A 83 -1.23 -7.22 -7.27
C ASN A 83 -2.63 -6.67 -6.95
N THR A 84 -2.72 -5.86 -5.90
CA THR A 84 -3.96 -5.20 -5.46
C THR A 84 -3.83 -3.69 -5.31
N GLY A 85 -2.62 -3.16 -5.42
CA GLY A 85 -2.33 -1.73 -5.33
C GLY A 85 -0.99 -1.37 -5.94
N TYR A 86 -0.69 -0.09 -5.95
CA TYR A 86 0.64 0.47 -6.21
C TYR A 86 0.74 1.88 -5.65
N SER A 87 1.97 2.33 -5.40
CA SER A 87 2.26 3.69 -4.93
C SER A 87 3.43 4.34 -5.66
N SER A 88 3.58 5.64 -5.44
CA SER A 88 4.81 6.35 -5.79
C SER A 88 5.90 5.95 -4.81
N ILE A 89 6.97 5.34 -5.29
CA ILE A 89 8.11 4.93 -4.46
C ILE A 89 9.01 6.13 -4.14
N GLY A 90 9.50 6.17 -2.91
CA GLY A 90 10.52 7.10 -2.44
C GLY A 90 10.00 8.52 -2.27
N CYS A 91 9.53 8.85 -1.14
CA CYS A 91 9.18 10.15 -0.55
C CYS A 91 9.11 11.35 -1.53
N LYS A 92 8.11 11.41 -2.39
CA LYS A 92 7.94 12.47 -3.40
C LYS A 92 7.04 13.60 -2.90
N LYS A 93 7.26 14.82 -3.39
CA LYS A 93 6.41 15.98 -3.11
C LYS A 93 4.93 15.73 -3.48
N ASN A 94 4.69 15.09 -4.61
CA ASN A 94 3.37 14.65 -5.06
C ASN A 94 3.37 13.11 -5.07
N THR A 95 2.58 12.53 -4.20
CA THR A 95 2.54 11.09 -3.96
C THR A 95 1.18 10.55 -4.38
N HIS A 96 1.17 9.40 -5.02
CA HIS A 96 -0.03 8.70 -5.45
C HIS A 96 -0.06 7.30 -4.85
N ILE A 97 -1.22 6.91 -4.32
CA ILE A 97 -1.50 5.56 -3.82
C ILE A 97 -2.79 5.10 -4.51
N VAL A 98 -2.76 3.91 -5.08
CA VAL A 98 -3.90 3.35 -5.81
C VAL A 98 -4.16 1.93 -5.34
N ILE A 99 -5.39 1.65 -4.92
CA ILE A 99 -5.86 0.34 -4.51
C ILE A 99 -7.05 -0.05 -5.40
N TYR A 100 -7.06 -1.26 -5.98
CA TYR A 100 -8.12 -1.62 -6.95
C TYR A 100 -9.05 -2.75 -6.51
N ARG A 101 -8.91 -3.25 -5.30
CA ARG A 101 -9.80 -4.28 -4.76
C ARG A 101 -10.31 -3.88 -3.39
N LYS A 102 -11.54 -4.29 -3.08
CA LYS A 102 -12.10 -4.15 -1.74
C LYS A 102 -11.49 -5.19 -0.78
N GLU A 103 -11.14 -6.36 -1.33
CA GLU A 103 -10.46 -7.41 -0.60
C GLU A 103 -9.11 -6.88 -0.08
N GLU A 104 -8.88 -7.03 1.22
CA GLU A 104 -7.64 -6.61 1.89
C GLU A 104 -7.25 -5.13 1.67
N TRP A 105 -8.20 -4.27 1.27
CA TRP A 105 -7.90 -2.88 0.91
C TRP A 105 -7.07 -2.14 1.95
N PHE A 106 -7.35 -2.37 3.25
CA PHE A 106 -6.70 -1.65 4.34
C PHE A 106 -5.26 -2.12 4.55
N LYS A 107 -5.05 -3.44 4.53
CA LYS A 107 -3.71 -4.04 4.55
C LYS A 107 -2.86 -3.51 3.40
N VAL A 108 -3.38 -3.59 2.17
CA VAL A 108 -2.67 -3.11 0.97
C VAL A 108 -2.43 -1.60 1.05
N PHE A 109 -3.37 -0.83 1.59
CA PHE A 109 -3.19 0.60 1.78
C PHE A 109 -2.03 0.91 2.74
N ILE A 110 -1.91 0.19 3.88
CA ILE A 110 -0.78 0.35 4.80
C ILE A 110 0.53 0.00 4.09
N HIS A 111 0.59 -1.13 3.40
CA HIS A 111 1.75 -1.57 2.63
C HIS A 111 2.23 -0.48 1.65
N GLU A 112 1.35 -0.01 0.79
CA GLU A 112 1.66 1.02 -0.21
C GLU A 112 2.05 2.37 0.43
N THR A 113 1.51 2.67 1.60
CA THR A 113 1.85 3.91 2.31
C THR A 113 3.27 3.86 2.87
N ILE A 114 3.75 2.70 3.30
CA ILE A 114 5.14 2.51 3.74
C ILE A 114 6.10 2.82 2.58
N HIS A 115 5.85 2.30 1.39
CA HIS A 115 6.63 2.63 0.18
C HIS A 115 6.55 4.11 -0.19
N ALA A 116 5.35 4.68 -0.14
CA ALA A 116 5.09 6.07 -0.50
C ALA A 116 5.81 7.09 0.40
N PHE A 117 5.99 6.75 1.66
CA PHE A 117 6.69 7.58 2.66
C PHE A 117 8.18 7.23 2.79
N ASP A 118 8.71 6.29 1.99
CA ASP A 118 10.10 5.84 2.05
C ASP A 118 10.49 5.30 3.44
N LEU A 119 9.57 4.57 4.06
CA LEU A 119 9.74 3.93 5.36
C LEU A 119 10.24 2.49 5.23
N ASP A 120 10.39 2.00 4.03
CA ASP A 120 11.04 0.75 3.69
C ASP A 120 12.57 0.95 3.54
N PHE A 121 13.28 -0.13 3.26
CA PHE A 121 14.73 -0.11 3.15
C PHE A 121 15.24 0.10 1.72
N ASN A 122 14.52 0.87 0.87
CA ASN A 122 14.88 1.09 -0.54
C ASN A 122 16.28 1.69 -0.73
N THR A 123 16.82 2.39 0.26
CA THR A 123 18.16 2.98 0.22
C THR A 123 19.27 1.98 0.51
N ILE A 124 18.95 0.77 0.95
CA ILE A 124 19.93 -0.24 1.32
C ILE A 124 20.16 -1.20 0.15
N ASP A 125 21.44 -1.50 -0.14
CA ASP A 125 21.78 -2.46 -1.19
C ASP A 125 21.13 -3.83 -0.92
N PRO A 126 20.16 -4.27 -1.75
CA PRO A 126 19.42 -5.51 -1.52
C PRO A 126 20.32 -6.74 -1.52
N ARG A 127 21.49 -6.69 -2.16
CA ARG A 127 22.47 -7.81 -2.20
C ARG A 127 23.00 -8.16 -0.82
N LYS A 128 23.13 -7.17 0.09
CA LYS A 128 23.58 -7.40 1.47
C LYS A 128 22.64 -8.35 2.22
N TYR A 129 21.34 -8.09 2.14
CA TYR A 129 20.32 -8.90 2.81
C TYR A 129 20.10 -10.23 2.11
N ASN A 130 20.10 -10.23 0.79
CA ASN A 130 19.92 -11.45 0.02
C ASN A 130 21.00 -12.49 0.35
N ASN A 131 22.26 -12.08 0.45
CA ASN A 131 23.35 -12.98 0.85
C ASN A 131 23.18 -13.49 2.28
N LEU A 132 22.76 -12.65 3.22
CA LEU A 132 22.52 -13.06 4.60
C LEU A 132 21.37 -14.09 4.67
N PHE A 133 20.24 -13.80 4.03
CA PHE A 133 19.09 -14.70 4.02
C PHE A 133 19.40 -16.03 3.31
N LYS A 134 20.18 -16.04 2.23
CA LYS A 134 20.62 -17.28 1.57
C LYS A 134 21.54 -18.14 2.45
N GLN A 135 22.29 -17.53 3.37
CA GLN A 135 23.06 -18.29 4.37
C GLN A 135 22.18 -18.97 5.40
N GLU A 136 21.11 -18.29 5.85
CA GLU A 136 20.17 -18.82 6.84
C GLU A 136 19.17 -19.82 6.21
N PHE A 137 18.64 -19.49 5.03
CA PHE A 137 17.64 -20.29 4.32
C PHE A 137 18.24 -20.99 3.10
N ARG A 138 19.16 -21.91 3.34
CA ARG A 138 20.01 -22.59 2.31
C ARG A 138 19.24 -23.38 1.26
N TYR A 139 17.98 -23.73 1.53
CA TYR A 139 17.14 -24.54 0.63
C TYR A 139 16.22 -23.67 -0.26
N VAL A 140 16.33 -22.33 -0.18
CA VAL A 140 15.55 -21.42 -0.98
C VAL A 140 16.41 -20.90 -2.13
N ASP A 141 16.06 -21.28 -3.36
CA ASP A 141 16.79 -20.88 -4.58
C ASP A 141 16.40 -19.48 -5.10
N SER A 142 15.25 -18.96 -4.69
CA SER A 142 14.80 -17.63 -5.08
C SER A 142 15.58 -16.51 -4.38
N ASP A 143 15.57 -15.33 -4.98
CA ASP A 143 16.04 -14.13 -4.30
C ASP A 143 15.01 -13.66 -3.25
N PHE A 144 15.52 -13.08 -2.17
CA PHE A 144 14.71 -12.51 -1.10
C PHE A 144 14.46 -11.02 -1.36
N ASN A 145 13.21 -10.61 -1.30
CA ASN A 145 12.83 -9.20 -1.30
C ASN A 145 12.53 -8.74 0.12
N PHE A 146 13.55 -8.23 0.80
CA PHE A 146 13.42 -7.80 2.20
C PHE A 146 12.49 -6.60 2.37
N ASN A 147 12.48 -5.66 1.41
CA ASN A 147 11.65 -4.47 1.48
C ASN A 147 10.16 -4.86 1.45
N GLU A 148 9.78 -5.73 0.52
CA GLU A 148 8.40 -6.24 0.44
C GLU A 148 8.01 -7.03 1.69
N ALA A 149 8.91 -7.92 2.17
CA ALA A 149 8.66 -8.69 3.38
C ALA A 149 8.46 -7.79 4.62
N TYR A 150 9.20 -6.69 4.70
CA TYR A 150 9.05 -5.68 5.75
C TYR A 150 7.70 -4.96 5.66
N CYS A 151 7.32 -4.52 4.45
CA CYS A 151 6.04 -3.85 4.23
C CYS A 151 4.86 -4.78 4.53
N GLU A 152 4.93 -6.04 4.08
CA GLU A 152 3.92 -7.07 4.39
C GLU A 152 3.79 -7.32 5.89
N PHE A 153 4.91 -7.47 6.61
CA PHE A 153 4.91 -7.68 8.06
C PHE A 153 4.16 -6.55 8.80
N TRP A 154 4.46 -5.30 8.50
CA TRP A 154 3.80 -4.17 9.15
C TRP A 154 2.36 -3.97 8.71
N ALA A 155 2.00 -4.40 7.51
CA ALA A 155 0.64 -4.33 7.01
C ALA A 155 -0.28 -5.40 7.63
N ASP A 156 0.28 -6.50 8.17
CA ASP A 156 -0.45 -7.62 8.78
C ASP A 156 -0.66 -7.48 10.30
N ILE A 157 0.05 -6.56 10.97
CA ILE A 157 -0.10 -6.27 12.42
C ILE A 157 -1.23 -5.28 12.66
#